data_7b78be8da7a152c32e9fb534ebd3ad62
#
_entry.id   7b78be8da7a152c32e9fb534ebd3ad62
#
_cell.length_a   1.000
_cell.length_b   1.000
_cell.length_c   1.000
_cell.angle_alpha   90.00
_cell.angle_beta   90.00
_cell.angle_gamma   90.00
#
_symmetry.space_group_name_H-M   'P 1'
#
loop_
_entity.id
_entity.type
_entity.pdbx_description
1 polymer ?
#
loop_
_entity_poly.entity_id
_entity_poly.type
_entity_poly.pdbx_seq_one_letter_code
_entity_poly.pdbx_strand_id
1 'polypeptide(L)'
;MKTIAATLLLVIGFASAAHADAAATYAAKCKACHGAAGEGAKMAPTPIKGMDEATVLKAINEGKGKMKPVAIPDAADVAKYVAAMK
;
A
#
# COMPACT_ATOMS: atom_id res chain seq x y z
N MET A 1 21.72 -3.10 31.71
CA MET A 1 22.01 -2.01 30.81
C MET A 1 22.03 -2.44 29.36
N LYS A 2 22.75 -3.48 29.03
CA LYS A 2 22.80 -3.97 27.65
C LYS A 2 21.48 -4.53 27.14
N THR A 3 20.68 -5.09 28.04
CA THR A 3 19.37 -5.64 27.72
C THR A 3 18.35 -4.60 27.28
N ILE A 4 18.47 -3.37 27.75
CA ILE A 4 17.56 -2.29 27.41
C ILE A 4 17.66 -1.91 25.93
N ALA A 5 18.88 -1.85 25.41
CA ALA A 5 19.10 -1.51 24.00
C ALA A 5 18.52 -2.56 23.07
N ALA A 6 18.63 -3.84 23.42
CA ALA A 6 18.07 -4.92 22.61
C ALA A 6 16.54 -4.86 22.54
N THR A 7 15.90 -4.50 23.65
CA THR A 7 14.45 -4.36 23.69
C THR A 7 13.96 -3.24 22.76
N LEU A 8 14.68 -2.13 22.72
CA LEU A 8 14.34 -1.00 21.88
C LEU A 8 14.36 -1.38 20.39
N LEU A 9 15.36 -2.13 19.98
CA LEU A 9 15.49 -2.57 18.61
C LEU A 9 14.32 -3.45 18.18
N LEU A 10 13.83 -4.28 19.07
CA LEU A 10 12.71 -5.16 18.79
C LEU A 10 11.45 -4.38 18.47
N VAL A 11 11.18 -3.31 19.20
CA VAL A 11 9.99 -2.46 18.97
C VAL A 11 10.03 -1.80 17.60
N ILE A 12 11.20 -1.31 17.21
CA ILE A 12 11.37 -0.67 15.89
C ILE A 12 11.12 -1.67 14.76
N GLY A 13 11.64 -2.88 14.89
CA GLY A 13 11.44 -3.92 13.90
C GLY A 13 9.98 -4.29 13.71
N PHE A 14 9.22 -4.28 14.78
CA PHE A 14 7.79 -4.59 14.75
C PHE A 14 7.00 -3.57 13.92
N ALA A 15 7.26 -2.28 14.12
CA ALA A 15 6.59 -1.21 13.38
C ALA A 15 6.89 -1.29 11.89
N SER A 16 8.11 -1.65 11.52
CA SER A 16 8.50 -1.77 10.11
C SER A 16 7.77 -2.91 9.40
N ALA A 17 7.48 -3.99 10.11
CA ALA A 17 6.84 -5.18 9.51
C ALA A 17 5.43 -4.87 8.99
N ALA A 18 4.66 -4.01 9.69
CA ALA A 18 3.31 -3.66 9.28
C ALA A 18 3.28 -2.93 7.93
N HIS A 19 4.23 -2.03 7.70
CA HIS A 19 4.32 -1.30 6.42
C HIS A 19 4.84 -2.19 5.30
N ALA A 20 5.67 -3.18 5.62
CA ALA A 20 6.23 -4.07 4.62
C ALA A 20 5.15 -4.92 3.94
N ASP A 21 4.13 -5.35 4.69
CA ASP A 21 3.05 -6.15 4.14
C ASP A 21 2.23 -5.39 3.09
N ALA A 22 1.87 -4.15 3.38
CA ALA A 22 1.11 -3.33 2.44
C ALA A 22 1.92 -3.05 1.18
N ALA A 23 3.21 -2.76 1.33
CA ALA A 23 4.09 -2.54 0.19
C ALA A 23 4.21 -3.79 -0.68
N ALA A 24 4.31 -4.96 -0.07
CA ALA A 24 4.40 -6.21 -0.80
C ALA A 24 3.10 -6.50 -1.56
N THR A 25 1.95 -6.26 -0.95
CA THR A 25 0.66 -6.45 -1.60
C THR A 25 0.50 -5.49 -2.78
N TYR A 26 0.89 -4.23 -2.60
CA TYR A 26 0.85 -3.25 -3.69
C TYR A 26 1.72 -3.71 -4.86
N ALA A 27 2.94 -4.17 -4.58
CA ALA A 27 3.85 -4.63 -5.62
C ALA A 27 3.29 -5.83 -6.38
N ALA A 28 2.58 -6.71 -5.69
CA ALA A 28 2.03 -7.92 -6.31
C ALA A 28 0.76 -7.66 -7.12
N LYS A 29 -0.10 -6.74 -6.68
CA LYS A 29 -1.45 -6.59 -7.24
C LYS A 29 -1.73 -5.25 -7.92
N CYS A 30 -0.96 -4.22 -7.65
CA CYS A 30 -1.27 -2.86 -8.11
C CYS A 30 -0.20 -2.27 -9.01
N LYS A 31 1.05 -2.58 -8.76
CA LYS A 31 2.22 -1.99 -9.42
C LYS A 31 2.19 -2.13 -10.94
N ALA A 32 1.76 -3.28 -11.45
CA ALA A 32 1.78 -3.55 -12.88
C ALA A 32 0.96 -2.53 -13.68
N CYS A 33 -0.13 -2.03 -13.10
CA CYS A 33 -1.01 -1.07 -13.76
C CYS A 33 -0.77 0.36 -13.30
N HIS A 34 -0.37 0.55 -12.04
CA HIS A 34 -0.28 1.89 -11.44
C HIS A 34 1.14 2.40 -11.23
N GLY A 35 2.15 1.56 -11.48
CA GLY A 35 3.55 1.94 -11.27
C GLY A 35 4.01 1.70 -9.84
N ALA A 36 5.32 1.63 -9.64
CA ALA A 36 5.91 1.28 -8.35
C ALA A 36 5.62 2.33 -7.27
N ALA A 37 5.45 3.58 -7.65
CA ALA A 37 5.17 4.68 -6.73
C ALA A 37 3.83 5.35 -6.99
N GLY A 38 2.90 4.63 -7.63
CA GLY A 38 1.58 5.17 -7.94
C GLY A 38 1.59 6.26 -8.99
N GLU A 39 2.67 6.36 -9.75
CA GLU A 39 2.84 7.41 -10.76
C GLU A 39 2.05 7.18 -12.04
N GLY A 40 1.53 5.97 -12.20
CA GLY A 40 0.84 5.58 -13.42
C GLY A 40 1.71 4.69 -14.28
N ALA A 41 1.06 3.95 -15.16
CA ALA A 41 1.73 3.06 -16.11
C ALA A 41 0.85 2.91 -17.34
N LYS A 42 1.27 2.08 -18.28
CA LYS A 42 0.58 1.93 -19.55
C LYS A 42 -0.90 1.57 -19.42
N MET A 43 -1.22 0.66 -18.50
CA MET A 43 -2.59 0.19 -18.31
C MET A 43 -3.47 1.18 -17.55
N ALA A 44 -2.87 1.98 -16.69
CA ALA A 44 -3.57 3.01 -15.90
C ALA A 44 -2.68 4.24 -15.79
N PRO A 45 -2.68 5.10 -16.81
CA PRO A 45 -1.73 6.22 -16.87
C PRO A 45 -1.97 7.33 -15.86
N THR A 46 -3.18 7.44 -15.30
CA THR A 46 -3.46 8.46 -14.30
C THR A 46 -2.81 8.11 -12.97
N PRO A 47 -2.00 9.03 -12.39
CA PRO A 47 -1.38 8.77 -11.09
C PRO A 47 -2.42 8.57 -9.98
N ILE A 48 -2.12 7.65 -9.08
CA ILE A 48 -2.97 7.41 -7.90
C ILE A 48 -2.26 7.75 -6.60
N LYS A 49 -0.99 8.08 -6.65
CA LYS A 49 -0.21 8.43 -5.46
C LYS A 49 -0.86 9.62 -4.73
N GLY A 50 -0.98 9.50 -3.42
CA GLY A 50 -1.54 10.55 -2.60
C GLY A 50 -3.06 10.69 -2.67
N MET A 51 -3.76 9.77 -3.32
CA MET A 51 -5.22 9.80 -3.37
C MET A 51 -5.80 9.54 -1.99
N ASP A 52 -6.99 10.08 -1.75
CA ASP A 52 -7.70 9.89 -0.49
C ASP A 52 -7.86 8.40 -0.16
N GLU A 53 -7.60 8.05 1.10
CA GLU A 53 -7.63 6.67 1.55
C GLU A 53 -8.99 6.00 1.28
N ALA A 54 -10.09 6.69 1.58
CA ALA A 54 -11.42 6.15 1.38
C ALA A 54 -11.72 5.89 -0.10
N THR A 55 -11.23 6.76 -0.98
CA THR A 55 -11.39 6.62 -2.42
C THR A 55 -10.62 5.39 -2.93
N VAL A 56 -9.39 5.21 -2.45
CA VAL A 56 -8.58 4.05 -2.84
C VAL A 56 -9.22 2.76 -2.35
N LEU A 57 -9.66 2.74 -1.09
CA LEU A 57 -10.30 1.57 -0.50
C LEU A 57 -11.55 1.17 -1.29
N LYS A 58 -12.35 2.13 -1.67
CA LYS A 58 -13.55 1.88 -2.48
C LYS A 58 -13.18 1.27 -3.83
N ALA A 59 -12.16 1.79 -4.47
CA ALA A 59 -11.71 1.26 -5.76
C ALA A 59 -11.22 -0.17 -5.64
N ILE A 60 -10.52 -0.50 -4.56
CA ILE A 60 -10.04 -1.85 -4.31
C ILE A 60 -11.22 -2.81 -4.12
N ASN A 61 -12.19 -2.43 -3.31
CA ASN A 61 -13.31 -3.31 -2.95
C ASN A 61 -14.39 -3.41 -4.03
N GLU A 62 -14.62 -2.35 -4.79
CA GLU A 62 -15.73 -2.29 -5.75
C GLU A 62 -15.28 -2.18 -7.20
N GLY A 63 -14.01 -1.84 -7.43
CA GLY A 63 -13.52 -1.55 -8.75
C GLY A 63 -13.87 -0.14 -9.19
N LYS A 64 -13.32 0.28 -10.32
CA LYS A 64 -13.60 1.62 -10.87
C LYS A 64 -13.25 1.61 -12.36
N GLY A 65 -14.24 1.87 -13.22
CA GLY A 65 -14.03 1.85 -14.65
C GLY A 65 -13.56 0.48 -15.10
N LYS A 66 -12.41 0.41 -15.73
CA LYS A 66 -11.83 -0.85 -16.19
C LYS A 66 -11.15 -1.64 -15.09
N MET A 67 -10.91 -1.01 -13.94
CA MET A 67 -10.31 -1.67 -12.79
C MET A 67 -11.34 -2.57 -12.11
N LYS A 68 -11.02 -3.84 -11.99
CA LYS A 68 -11.88 -4.81 -11.32
C LYS A 68 -11.59 -4.80 -9.81
N PRO A 69 -12.55 -5.22 -8.98
CA PRO A 69 -12.30 -5.37 -7.55
C PRO A 69 -11.11 -6.28 -7.29
N VAL A 70 -10.32 -5.96 -6.28
CA VAL A 70 -9.14 -6.74 -5.91
C VAL A 70 -9.38 -7.38 -4.55
N ALA A 71 -9.40 -8.71 -4.52
CA ALA A 71 -9.64 -9.45 -3.27
C ALA A 71 -8.33 -9.61 -2.50
N ILE A 72 -8.08 -8.69 -1.58
CA ILE A 72 -6.89 -8.72 -0.72
C ILE A 72 -7.30 -8.55 0.74
N PRO A 73 -6.63 -9.26 1.67
CA PRO A 73 -7.02 -9.19 3.08
C PRO A 73 -6.64 -7.87 3.76
N ASP A 74 -5.66 -7.15 3.21
CA ASP A 74 -5.14 -5.93 3.80
C ASP A 74 -5.49 -4.68 2.99
N ALA A 75 -6.70 -4.65 2.41
CA ALA A 75 -7.14 -3.54 1.56
C ALA A 75 -7.03 -2.17 2.24
N ALA A 76 -7.41 -2.09 3.52
CA ALA A 76 -7.34 -0.83 4.25
C ALA A 76 -5.89 -0.36 4.41
N ASP A 77 -4.98 -1.28 4.68
CA ASP A 77 -3.56 -0.95 4.82
C ASP A 77 -2.96 -0.52 3.49
N VAL A 78 -3.34 -1.18 2.40
CA VAL A 78 -2.88 -0.80 1.06
C VAL A 78 -3.42 0.58 0.68
N ALA A 79 -4.67 0.89 1.03
CA ALA A 79 -5.24 2.21 0.78
C ALA A 79 -4.45 3.31 1.52
N LYS A 80 -4.05 3.05 2.76
CA LYS A 80 -3.20 3.97 3.53
C LYS A 80 -1.83 4.13 2.87
N TYR A 81 -1.28 3.03 2.39
CA TYR A 81 0.01 3.03 1.73
C TYR A 81 -0.01 3.93 0.49
N VAL A 82 -1.03 3.79 -0.35
CA VAL A 82 -1.19 4.61 -1.56
C VAL A 82 -1.43 6.08 -1.20
N ALA A 83 -2.26 6.34 -0.20
CA ALA A 83 -2.55 7.71 0.23
C ALA A 83 -1.30 8.42 0.73
N ALA A 84 -0.34 7.70 1.28
CA ALA A 84 0.91 8.25 1.79
C ALA A 84 1.98 8.43 0.71
N MET A 85 1.77 7.96 -0.49
CA MET A 85 2.72 8.13 -1.60
C MET A 85 2.83 9.58 -2.02
N LYS A 86 4.04 10.00 -2.43
CA LYS A 86 4.29 11.39 -2.82
C LYS A 86 4.90 11.54 -4.21
#